data_a4fd4045951199af82ccb1fa19ccc0b4
#
_entry.id   a4fd4045951199af82ccb1fa19ccc0b4
#
_cell.length_a   1.000
_cell.length_b   1.000
_cell.length_c   1.000
_cell.angle_alpha   90.00
_cell.angle_beta   90.00
_cell.angle_gamma   90.00
#
_symmetry.space_group_name_H-M   'P 1'
#
loop_
_entity.id
_entity.type
_entity.pdbx_description
1 polymer ?
#
loop_
_entity_poly.entity_id
_entity_poly.type
_entity_poly.pdbx_seq_one_letter_code
_entity_poly.pdbx_strand_id
1 'polypeptide(L)'
;MNRRVFLKNIFTVVLLINFLRTKITLAKEKMTKSKEEWKKILSETEYDVLKNEGTERAYTSALNDEKREGNYYCVGCNSKLFSSKMKFDSGTGWPSFFESYSGAFETSTDFKLVYPRTEYHCAKCDGHHGHLFDDGPEPTGKRYCNNGIVLKFIPEKIS
;
A
#
# COMPACT_ATOMS: atom_id res chain seq x y z
N MET A 1 -38.03 -31.30 30.95
CA MET A 1 -37.25 -30.53 29.95
C MET A 1 -37.05 -31.42 28.74
N ASN A 2 -37.62 -31.06 27.59
CA ASN A 2 -37.76 -31.97 26.43
C ASN A 2 -36.40 -32.08 25.69
N ARG A 3 -35.83 -33.30 25.57
CA ARG A 3 -34.52 -33.59 24.94
C ARG A 3 -34.38 -32.95 23.55
N ARG A 4 -35.48 -32.83 22.81
CA ARG A 4 -35.53 -32.21 21.47
C ARG A 4 -35.27 -30.68 21.49
N VAL A 5 -35.71 -30.00 22.55
CA VAL A 5 -35.51 -28.53 22.70
C VAL A 5 -34.06 -28.27 23.11
N PHE A 6 -33.46 -29.11 23.95
CA PHE A 6 -32.07 -28.99 24.37
C PHE A 6 -31.10 -29.19 23.21
N LEU A 7 -31.32 -30.19 22.34
CA LEU A 7 -30.49 -30.43 21.16
C LEU A 7 -30.59 -29.30 20.10
N LYS A 8 -31.79 -28.72 19.91
CA LYS A 8 -31.96 -27.56 19.00
C LYS A 8 -31.17 -26.33 19.50
N ASN A 9 -31.21 -26.06 20.82
CA ASN A 9 -30.48 -24.93 21.39
C ASN A 9 -28.97 -25.10 21.30
N ILE A 10 -28.44 -26.32 21.48
CA ILE A 10 -26.99 -26.59 21.31
C ILE A 10 -26.57 -26.38 19.87
N PHE A 11 -27.37 -26.83 18.88
CA PHE A 11 -27.08 -26.69 17.48
C PHE A 11 -27.07 -25.22 17.04
N THR A 12 -27.98 -24.39 17.55
CA THR A 12 -28.07 -22.95 17.32
C THR A 12 -26.87 -22.21 17.91
N VAL A 13 -26.44 -22.56 19.13
CA VAL A 13 -25.26 -21.96 19.78
C VAL A 13 -23.98 -22.30 19.04
N VAL A 14 -23.81 -23.55 18.58
CA VAL A 14 -22.63 -23.97 17.80
C VAL A 14 -22.59 -23.26 16.45
N LEU A 15 -23.73 -23.07 15.78
CA LEU A 15 -23.82 -22.32 14.53
C LEU A 15 -23.45 -20.83 14.72
N LEU A 16 -23.91 -20.21 15.81
CA LEU A 16 -23.58 -18.82 16.16
C LEU A 16 -22.09 -18.64 16.49
N ILE A 17 -21.50 -19.59 17.21
CA ILE A 17 -20.06 -19.56 17.54
C ILE A 17 -19.21 -19.72 16.26
N ASN A 18 -19.60 -20.58 15.33
CA ASN A 18 -18.91 -20.72 14.05
C ASN A 18 -19.08 -19.49 13.14
N PHE A 19 -20.25 -18.84 13.15
CA PHE A 19 -20.50 -17.62 12.40
C PHE A 19 -19.70 -16.43 12.97
N LEU A 20 -19.48 -16.35 14.27
CA LEU A 20 -18.61 -15.37 14.91
C LEU A 20 -17.11 -15.63 14.64
N ARG A 21 -16.69 -16.90 14.51
CA ARG A 21 -15.30 -17.27 14.19
C ARG A 21 -14.90 -16.93 12.75
N THR A 22 -15.83 -16.89 11.79
CA THR A 22 -15.54 -16.56 10.38
C THR A 22 -15.36 -15.06 10.12
N LYS A 23 -15.58 -14.18 11.09
CA LYS A 23 -15.32 -12.73 11.00
C LYS A 23 -14.07 -12.25 11.71
N ILE A 24 -13.18 -13.14 12.13
CA ILE A 24 -11.81 -12.73 12.45
C ILE A 24 -11.09 -12.58 11.12
N THR A 25 -11.36 -11.48 10.43
CA THR A 25 -10.45 -10.96 9.43
C THR A 25 -9.12 -10.80 10.16
N LEU A 26 -8.10 -11.57 9.77
CA LEU A 26 -6.74 -11.35 10.22
C LEU A 26 -6.39 -9.91 9.83
N ALA A 27 -6.56 -8.98 10.76
CA ALA A 27 -6.01 -7.65 10.63
C ALA A 27 -4.51 -7.86 10.42
N LYS A 28 -4.04 -7.56 9.23
CA LYS A 28 -2.62 -7.69 8.87
C LYS A 28 -1.85 -6.84 9.88
N GLU A 29 -1.04 -7.49 10.71
CA GLU A 29 -0.32 -6.82 11.79
C GLU A 29 0.53 -5.69 11.21
N LYS A 30 0.20 -4.44 11.57
CA LYS A 30 0.96 -3.26 11.12
C LYS A 30 2.34 -3.29 11.75
N MET A 31 3.37 -3.06 10.94
CA MET A 31 4.74 -2.94 11.43
C MET A 31 4.91 -1.60 12.15
N THR A 32 5.11 -1.65 13.45
CA THR A 32 5.45 -0.48 14.27
C THR A 32 6.94 -0.49 14.59
N LYS A 33 7.61 0.63 14.37
CA LYS A 33 9.02 0.88 14.71
C LYS A 33 9.14 2.27 15.31
N SER A 34 10.08 2.45 16.23
CA SER A 34 10.42 3.76 16.76
C SER A 34 11.09 4.63 15.67
N LYS A 35 11.12 5.94 15.89
CA LYS A 35 11.81 6.88 15.02
C LYS A 35 13.28 6.51 14.81
N GLU A 36 13.94 6.10 15.88
CA GLU A 36 15.35 5.71 15.90
C GLU A 36 15.58 4.42 15.09
N GLU A 37 14.67 3.46 15.18
CA GLU A 37 14.73 2.22 14.38
C GLU A 37 14.53 2.50 12.89
N TRP A 38 13.61 3.39 12.52
CA TRP A 38 13.40 3.80 11.13
C TRP A 38 14.66 4.48 10.57
N LYS A 39 15.28 5.41 11.33
CA LYS A 39 16.50 6.12 10.91
C LYS A 39 17.74 5.23 10.76
N LYS A 40 17.73 4.03 11.34
CA LYS A 40 18.81 3.05 11.14
C LYS A 40 18.73 2.32 9.81
N ILE A 41 17.56 2.22 9.20
CA ILE A 41 17.32 1.42 7.99
C ILE A 41 16.98 2.26 6.76
N LEU A 42 16.63 3.53 6.94
CA LEU A 42 16.29 4.48 5.88
C LEU A 42 17.36 5.58 5.83
N SER A 43 17.68 6.04 4.63
CA SER A 43 18.39 7.30 4.46
C SER A 43 17.56 8.48 4.97
N GLU A 44 18.16 9.63 5.16
CA GLU A 44 17.46 10.83 5.61
C GLU A 44 16.32 11.22 4.67
N THR A 45 16.55 11.15 3.36
CA THR A 45 15.54 11.47 2.34
C THR A 45 14.43 10.44 2.24
N GLU A 46 14.74 9.14 2.33
CA GLU A 46 13.73 8.08 2.41
C GLU A 46 12.87 8.23 3.66
N TYR A 47 13.51 8.55 4.81
CA TYR A 47 12.80 8.78 6.06
C TYR A 47 11.88 9.99 5.97
N ASP A 48 12.35 11.09 5.39
CA ASP A 48 11.55 12.31 5.22
C ASP A 48 10.29 12.04 4.39
N VAL A 49 10.43 11.38 3.25
CA VAL A 49 9.28 11.04 2.40
C VAL A 49 8.39 10.01 3.09
N LEU A 50 8.94 8.88 3.56
CA LEU A 50 8.16 7.75 4.04
C LEU A 50 7.43 8.03 5.38
N LYS A 51 8.05 8.85 6.27
CA LYS A 51 7.57 9.04 7.65
C LYS A 51 7.15 10.46 8.00
N ASN A 52 7.63 11.45 7.26
CA ASN A 52 7.23 12.86 7.44
C ASN A 52 6.33 13.35 6.29
N GLU A 53 5.92 12.44 5.36
CA GLU A 53 5.08 12.76 4.22
C GLU A 53 5.68 13.85 3.31
N GLY A 54 7.02 13.81 3.17
CA GLY A 54 7.74 14.64 2.22
C GLY A 54 7.44 14.25 0.77
N THR A 55 7.96 15.05 -0.15
CA THR A 55 7.82 14.78 -1.60
C THR A 55 9.18 14.96 -2.26
N GLU A 56 9.64 13.96 -3.02
CA GLU A 56 10.85 14.10 -3.84
C GLU A 56 10.61 15.11 -4.98
N ARG A 57 11.67 15.73 -5.45
CA ARG A 57 11.59 16.65 -6.58
C ARG A 57 11.17 15.88 -7.85
N ALA A 58 10.27 16.47 -8.65
CA ALA A 58 9.85 15.91 -9.93
C ALA A 58 11.07 15.68 -10.86
N TYR A 59 11.01 14.60 -11.65
CA TYR A 59 12.03 14.19 -12.63
C TYR A 59 13.39 13.77 -12.04
N THR A 60 13.47 13.51 -10.72
CA THR A 60 14.74 13.08 -10.09
C THR A 60 14.84 11.58 -9.88
N SER A 61 13.72 10.88 -9.87
CA SER A 61 13.72 9.43 -9.69
C SER A 61 14.20 8.69 -10.94
N ALA A 62 15.23 7.86 -10.81
CA ALA A 62 15.65 6.94 -11.87
C ALA A 62 14.55 5.92 -12.24
N LEU A 63 13.56 5.71 -11.37
CA LEU A 63 12.45 4.80 -11.65
C LEU A 63 11.43 5.37 -12.66
N ASN A 64 11.53 6.65 -13.03
CA ASN A 64 10.75 7.17 -14.16
C ASN A 64 11.06 6.41 -15.45
N ASP A 65 12.34 6.16 -15.69
CA ASP A 65 12.85 5.52 -16.91
C ASP A 65 12.99 3.99 -16.80
N GLU A 66 12.64 3.40 -15.66
CA GLU A 66 12.70 1.96 -15.48
C GLU A 66 11.64 1.26 -16.38
N LYS A 67 12.12 0.44 -17.35
CA LYS A 67 11.29 -0.26 -18.35
C LYS A 67 11.36 -1.78 -18.25
N ARG A 68 12.26 -2.33 -17.42
CA ARG A 68 12.41 -3.78 -17.26
C ARG A 68 11.18 -4.38 -16.60
N GLU A 69 10.91 -5.65 -16.89
CA GLU A 69 9.92 -6.43 -16.15
C GLU A 69 10.40 -6.68 -14.73
N GLY A 70 9.49 -6.54 -13.76
CA GLY A 70 9.80 -6.69 -12.35
C GLY A 70 8.72 -6.17 -11.44
N ASN A 71 9.09 -6.01 -10.18
CA ASN A 71 8.16 -5.57 -9.15
C ASN A 71 8.78 -4.47 -8.29
N TYR A 72 7.90 -3.61 -7.79
CA TYR A 72 8.25 -2.51 -6.90
C TYR A 72 7.84 -2.83 -5.47
N TYR A 73 8.75 -2.59 -4.55
CA TYR A 73 8.61 -2.89 -3.13
C TYR A 73 8.79 -1.63 -2.29
N CYS A 74 8.13 -1.58 -1.13
CA CYS A 74 8.35 -0.52 -0.15
C CYS A 74 9.76 -0.61 0.43
N VAL A 75 10.53 0.49 0.43
CA VAL A 75 11.87 0.51 1.03
C VAL A 75 11.85 0.25 2.53
N GLY A 76 10.78 0.67 3.23
CA GLY A 76 10.67 0.53 4.69
C GLY A 76 10.38 -0.90 5.17
N CYS A 77 9.50 -1.63 4.49
CA CYS A 77 9.02 -2.93 4.98
C CYS A 77 9.10 -4.08 3.98
N ASN A 78 9.62 -3.80 2.79
CA ASN A 78 9.75 -4.75 1.69
C ASN A 78 8.43 -5.41 1.25
N SER A 79 7.29 -4.75 1.49
CA SER A 79 6.00 -5.17 0.93
C SER A 79 5.99 -4.97 -0.57
N LYS A 80 5.44 -5.94 -1.30
CA LYS A 80 5.24 -5.86 -2.75
C LYS A 80 4.08 -4.92 -3.04
N LEU A 81 4.31 -3.89 -3.85
CA LEU A 81 3.37 -2.78 -4.04
C LEU A 81 2.80 -2.73 -5.47
N PHE A 82 3.68 -2.79 -6.47
CA PHE A 82 3.31 -2.69 -7.87
C PHE A 82 4.07 -3.71 -8.74
N SER A 83 3.48 -4.05 -9.88
CA SER A 83 4.18 -4.70 -10.99
C SER A 83 4.60 -3.65 -12.03
N SER A 84 5.68 -3.91 -12.76
CA SER A 84 6.08 -3.10 -13.92
C SER A 84 4.97 -3.01 -14.98
N LYS A 85 4.10 -4.01 -15.06
CA LYS A 85 2.94 -4.04 -15.98
C LYS A 85 1.85 -3.03 -15.64
N MET A 86 1.85 -2.51 -14.41
CA MET A 86 0.93 -1.47 -13.93
C MET A 86 1.49 -0.06 -14.15
N LYS A 87 2.78 0.05 -14.53
CA LYS A 87 3.48 1.33 -14.68
C LYS A 87 3.15 1.99 -16.03
N PHE A 88 2.98 3.31 -16.00
CA PHE A 88 2.87 4.13 -17.20
C PHE A 88 3.59 5.47 -17.00
N ASP A 89 3.87 6.14 -18.12
CA ASP A 89 4.42 7.50 -18.08
C ASP A 89 3.27 8.51 -18.04
N SER A 90 3.15 9.19 -16.90
CA SER A 90 2.13 10.24 -16.71
C SER A 90 2.59 11.63 -17.14
N GLY A 91 3.86 11.81 -17.49
CA GLY A 91 4.46 13.12 -17.79
C GLY A 91 4.61 14.04 -16.56
N THR A 92 4.25 13.59 -15.35
CA THR A 92 4.26 14.44 -14.14
C THR A 92 5.62 14.52 -13.46
N GLY A 93 6.55 13.62 -13.83
CA GLY A 93 7.90 13.58 -13.26
C GLY A 93 8.07 12.64 -12.07
N TRP A 94 7.03 11.88 -11.74
CA TRP A 94 7.07 10.82 -10.72
C TRP A 94 6.66 9.48 -11.30
N PRO A 95 7.23 8.34 -10.82
CA PRO A 95 6.78 7.02 -11.21
C PRO A 95 5.27 6.87 -10.97
N SER A 96 4.53 6.49 -12.01
CA SER A 96 3.06 6.42 -11.97
C SER A 96 2.57 5.05 -12.34
N PHE A 97 1.51 4.59 -11.63
CA PHE A 97 0.91 3.28 -11.81
C PHE A 97 -0.61 3.42 -11.87
N PHE A 98 -1.27 2.66 -12.75
CA PHE A 98 -2.73 2.70 -12.85
C PHE A 98 -3.44 1.74 -11.88
N GLU A 99 -2.69 0.81 -11.26
CA GLU A 99 -3.19 -0.18 -10.32
C GLU A 99 -2.11 -0.52 -9.30
N SER A 100 -2.47 -1.15 -8.18
CA SER A 100 -1.56 -1.70 -7.18
C SER A 100 -1.94 -3.14 -6.82
N TYR A 101 -1.03 -3.88 -6.19
CA TYR A 101 -1.41 -5.17 -5.63
C TYR A 101 -2.49 -5.01 -4.55
N SER A 102 -3.44 -5.95 -4.52
CA SER A 102 -4.53 -5.94 -3.55
C SER A 102 -4.01 -5.88 -2.12
N GLY A 103 -4.53 -4.93 -1.33
CA GLY A 103 -4.13 -4.71 0.06
C GLY A 103 -2.69 -4.19 0.24
N ALA A 104 -2.08 -3.62 -0.80
CA ALA A 104 -0.76 -2.99 -0.72
C ALA A 104 -0.80 -1.64 0.01
N PHE A 105 -1.89 -0.92 -0.14
CA PHE A 105 -2.06 0.44 0.39
C PHE A 105 -3.37 0.62 1.14
N GLU A 106 -3.36 1.57 2.05
CA GLU A 106 -4.51 2.24 2.65
C GLU A 106 -4.50 3.70 2.19
N THR A 107 -5.65 4.38 2.27
CA THR A 107 -5.80 5.77 1.86
C THR A 107 -6.31 6.64 2.98
N SER A 108 -5.91 7.90 2.97
CA SER A 108 -6.40 8.97 3.86
C SER A 108 -6.64 10.25 3.07
N THR A 109 -7.30 11.21 3.68
CA THR A 109 -7.46 12.54 3.09
C THR A 109 -6.36 13.46 3.59
N ASP A 110 -5.57 14.00 2.67
CA ASP A 110 -4.53 15.00 2.93
C ASP A 110 -5.09 16.41 2.72
N PHE A 111 -4.97 17.26 3.77
CA PHE A 111 -5.41 18.65 3.79
C PHE A 111 -4.25 19.65 3.81
N LYS A 112 -3.02 19.24 3.52
CA LYS A 112 -1.84 20.14 3.55
C LYS A 112 -1.89 21.24 2.50
N LEU A 113 -2.63 21.04 1.42
CA LEU A 113 -2.89 22.05 0.40
C LEU A 113 -4.28 22.67 0.59
N VAL A 114 -4.57 23.72 -0.19
CA VAL A 114 -5.85 24.45 -0.17
C VAL A 114 -7.04 23.56 -0.56
N TYR A 115 -6.80 22.45 -1.26
CA TYR A 115 -7.81 21.45 -1.65
C TYR A 115 -7.43 20.06 -1.12
N PRO A 116 -8.43 19.24 -0.73
CA PRO A 116 -8.18 17.89 -0.25
C PRO A 116 -7.64 16.99 -1.37
N ARG A 117 -6.67 16.13 -1.02
CA ARG A 117 -6.12 15.11 -1.91
C ARG A 117 -6.27 13.74 -1.26
N THR A 118 -6.33 12.70 -2.05
CA THR A 118 -6.26 11.33 -1.55
C THR A 118 -4.79 10.93 -1.44
N GLU A 119 -4.27 10.86 -0.21
CA GLU A 119 -2.99 10.26 0.10
C GLU A 119 -3.11 8.74 0.09
N TYR A 120 -2.03 8.02 -0.27
CA TYR A 120 -1.94 6.59 -0.02
C TYR A 120 -0.62 6.23 0.68
N HIS A 121 -0.70 5.28 1.59
CA HIS A 121 0.40 4.82 2.41
C HIS A 121 0.43 3.28 2.48
N CYS A 122 1.61 2.71 2.71
CA CYS A 122 1.80 1.27 2.75
C CYS A 122 0.96 0.64 3.87
N ALA A 123 0.09 -0.31 3.54
CA ALA A 123 -0.79 -0.98 4.50
C ALA A 123 -0.04 -1.73 5.62
N LYS A 124 1.25 -2.09 5.41
CA LYS A 124 2.06 -2.81 6.40
C LYS A 124 2.81 -1.90 7.35
N CYS A 125 3.44 -0.83 6.87
CA CYS A 125 4.33 0.01 7.69
C CYS A 125 3.86 1.45 7.86
N ASP A 126 2.70 1.76 7.29
CA ASP A 126 2.10 3.09 7.36
C ASP A 126 3.01 4.20 6.80
N GLY A 127 3.85 3.83 5.83
CA GLY A 127 4.76 4.77 5.16
C GLY A 127 4.07 5.47 4.01
N HIS A 128 4.22 6.80 3.94
CA HIS A 128 3.70 7.62 2.84
C HIS A 128 4.37 7.25 1.52
N HIS A 129 3.58 7.07 0.48
CA HIS A 129 4.08 6.78 -0.86
C HIS A 129 3.75 7.87 -1.88
N GLY A 130 2.63 8.57 -1.73
CA GLY A 130 2.22 9.61 -2.65
C GLY A 130 0.71 9.87 -2.62
N HIS A 131 0.18 10.34 -3.75
CA HIS A 131 -1.23 10.69 -3.87
C HIS A 131 -1.89 9.96 -5.03
N LEU A 132 -3.17 9.64 -4.85
CA LEU A 132 -4.02 8.96 -5.81
C LEU A 132 -4.92 9.97 -6.53
N PHE A 133 -4.93 9.90 -7.86
CA PHE A 133 -5.71 10.76 -8.74
C PHE A 133 -6.62 9.93 -9.64
N ASP A 134 -7.66 10.56 -10.18
CA ASP A 134 -8.66 9.97 -11.08
C ASP A 134 -8.41 10.37 -12.56
N ASP A 135 -7.14 10.57 -12.92
CA ASP A 135 -6.67 11.01 -14.22
C ASP A 135 -5.73 9.98 -14.89
N GLY A 136 -5.79 8.74 -14.45
CA GLY A 136 -5.01 7.63 -15.00
C GLY A 136 -5.65 6.98 -16.22
N PRO A 137 -4.94 6.05 -16.88
CA PRO A 137 -5.44 5.31 -18.03
C PRO A 137 -6.41 4.20 -17.63
N GLU A 138 -7.11 3.65 -18.62
CA GLU A 138 -7.81 2.39 -18.49
C GLU A 138 -6.84 1.27 -18.05
N PRO A 139 -7.31 0.22 -17.32
CA PRO A 139 -8.73 -0.09 -17.03
C PRO A 139 -9.28 0.57 -15.76
N THR A 140 -8.48 1.25 -14.95
CA THR A 140 -8.91 1.75 -13.64
C THR A 140 -9.27 3.23 -13.61
N GLY A 141 -8.76 4.02 -14.55
CA GLY A 141 -8.84 5.48 -14.50
C GLY A 141 -8.02 6.11 -13.36
N LYS A 142 -7.28 5.30 -12.60
CA LYS A 142 -6.50 5.76 -11.43
C LYS A 142 -5.04 6.03 -11.79
N ARG A 143 -4.45 7.01 -11.11
CA ARG A 143 -3.02 7.27 -11.14
C ARG A 143 -2.47 7.33 -9.72
N TYR A 144 -1.72 6.30 -9.36
CA TYR A 144 -0.87 6.28 -8.17
C TYR A 144 0.40 7.06 -8.50
N CYS A 145 0.47 8.34 -8.12
CA CYS A 145 1.65 9.18 -8.27
C CYS A 145 2.59 8.89 -7.09
N ASN A 146 3.66 8.13 -7.34
CA ASN A 146 4.50 7.60 -6.27
C ASN A 146 5.84 8.32 -6.17
N ASN A 147 6.27 8.63 -4.96
CA ASN A 147 7.65 9.04 -4.72
C ASN A 147 8.59 7.86 -5.00
N GLY A 148 9.44 7.96 -6.01
CA GLY A 148 10.31 6.85 -6.42
C GLY A 148 11.36 6.50 -5.39
N ILE A 149 11.80 7.48 -4.59
CA ILE A 149 12.79 7.26 -3.52
C ILE A 149 12.31 6.26 -2.45
N VAL A 150 11.00 6.09 -2.25
CA VAL A 150 10.45 5.11 -1.30
C VAL A 150 10.09 3.78 -1.95
N LEU A 151 10.47 3.58 -3.24
CA LEU A 151 10.33 2.34 -3.97
C LEU A 151 11.67 1.67 -4.22
N LYS A 152 11.70 0.35 -4.04
CA LYS A 152 12.79 -0.53 -4.49
C LYS A 152 12.29 -1.36 -5.66
N PHE A 153 12.91 -1.23 -6.83
CA PHE A 153 12.65 -2.09 -7.97
C PHE A 153 13.49 -3.36 -7.92
N ILE A 154 12.86 -4.51 -8.16
CA ILE A 154 13.52 -5.81 -8.31
C ILE A 154 13.10 -6.38 -9.67
N PRO A 155 14.04 -6.51 -10.63
CA PRO A 155 13.75 -7.10 -11.92
C PRO A 155 13.41 -8.58 -11.80
N GLU A 156 12.57 -9.09 -12.69
CA GLU A 156 12.37 -10.52 -12.84
C GLU A 156 13.65 -11.14 -13.41
N LYS A 157 13.98 -12.34 -12.94
CA LYS A 157 15.12 -13.07 -13.51
C LYS A 157 14.74 -13.50 -14.94
N ILE A 158 15.56 -13.12 -15.89
CA ILE A 158 15.48 -13.68 -17.26
C ILE A 158 15.90 -15.15 -17.12
N SER A 159 14.96 -16.04 -17.32
CA SER A 159 15.20 -17.51 -17.36
C SER A 159 15.80 -17.92 -18.69
#